data_48395db46b6e6b9e3ae5f64252f78df4
#
_entry.id   48395db46b6e6b9e3ae5f64252f78df4
#
_cell.length_a   1.000
_cell.length_b   1.000
_cell.length_c   1.000
_cell.angle_alpha   90.00
_cell.angle_beta   90.00
_cell.angle_gamma   90.00
#
_symmetry.space_group_name_H-M   'P 1'
#
loop_
_entity.id
_entity.type
_entity.pdbx_description
1 polymer ?
#
loop_
_entity_poly.entity_id
_entity_poly.type
_entity_poly.pdbx_seq_one_letter_code
_entity_poly.pdbx_strand_id
1 'polypeptide(L)'
;MNMNDILNRAQKPVIGERYTVNALELRTVEDKYNPGQTRDVLIMHTDKGAIYATSAMAKAAAEDMADAEKCLIGKTVIASEYYNTRLNRNLITFNII
;
A
#
# COMPACT_ATOMS: atom_id res chain seq x y z
N MET A 1 -12.26 -6.21 -18.90
CA MET A 1 -11.82 -5.36 -17.78
C MET A 1 -10.40 -4.92 -18.07
N ASN A 2 -10.15 -3.63 -18.09
CA ASN A 2 -8.80 -3.14 -18.35
C ASN A 2 -8.03 -2.89 -17.05
N MET A 3 -6.74 -2.63 -17.16
CA MET A 3 -5.85 -2.42 -16.01
C MET A 3 -6.27 -1.21 -15.16
N ASN A 4 -6.86 -0.19 -15.78
CA ASN A 4 -7.31 0.99 -15.04
C ASN A 4 -8.46 0.66 -14.10
N ASP A 5 -9.32 -0.29 -14.48
CA ASP A 5 -10.42 -0.70 -13.61
C ASP A 5 -9.91 -1.38 -12.35
N ILE A 6 -8.82 -2.14 -12.45
CA ILE A 6 -8.21 -2.79 -11.29
C ILE A 6 -7.64 -1.74 -10.33
N LEU A 7 -6.91 -0.75 -10.87
CA LEU A 7 -6.38 0.35 -10.06
C LEU A 7 -7.50 1.12 -9.36
N ASN A 8 -8.58 1.41 -10.08
CA ASN A 8 -9.69 2.16 -9.53
C ASN A 8 -10.46 1.38 -8.46
N ARG A 9 -10.30 0.06 -8.40
CA ARG A 9 -10.92 -0.78 -7.41
C ARG A 9 -10.11 -0.94 -6.13
N ALA A 10 -8.83 -0.55 -6.15
CA ALA A 10 -8.03 -0.58 -4.94
C ALA A 10 -8.58 0.45 -3.95
N GLN A 11 -8.75 0.04 -2.71
CA GLN A 11 -9.40 0.84 -1.68
C GLN A 11 -8.40 1.26 -0.62
N LYS A 12 -8.72 2.34 0.08
CA LYS A 12 -7.96 2.76 1.24
C LYS A 12 -8.18 1.74 2.36
N PRO A 13 -7.15 1.47 3.18
CA PRO A 13 -7.32 0.57 4.31
C PRO A 13 -8.28 1.16 5.35
N VAL A 14 -9.00 0.29 6.02
CA VAL A 14 -9.89 0.65 7.12
C VAL A 14 -9.14 0.41 8.43
N ILE A 15 -9.05 1.44 9.26
CA ILE A 15 -8.34 1.35 10.55
C ILE A 15 -8.99 0.27 11.42
N GLY A 16 -8.17 -0.62 11.98
CA GLY A 16 -8.61 -1.74 12.79
C GLY A 16 -8.94 -3.00 12.03
N GLU A 17 -8.99 -2.93 10.70
CA GLU A 17 -9.29 -4.09 9.87
C GLU A 17 -8.04 -4.93 9.65
N ARG A 18 -8.23 -6.25 9.53
CA ARG A 18 -7.15 -7.21 9.28
C ARG A 18 -7.20 -7.66 7.83
N TYR A 19 -6.02 -7.75 7.23
CA TYR A 19 -5.88 -8.16 5.83
C TYR A 19 -4.81 -9.25 5.71
N THR A 20 -5.15 -10.35 5.05
CA THR A 20 -4.17 -11.38 4.71
C THR A 20 -3.64 -11.11 3.32
N VAL A 21 -2.34 -10.89 3.22
CA VAL A 21 -1.70 -10.48 1.97
C VAL A 21 -1.41 -11.70 1.11
N ASN A 22 -1.98 -11.75 -0.09
CA ASN A 22 -1.79 -12.85 -1.03
C ASN A 22 -0.78 -12.53 -2.12
N ALA A 23 -0.70 -11.26 -2.53
CA ALA A 23 0.22 -10.81 -3.56
C ALA A 23 0.47 -9.31 -3.40
N LEU A 24 1.56 -8.84 -4.00
CA LEU A 24 1.89 -7.41 -4.04
C LEU A 24 1.98 -6.97 -5.49
N GLU A 25 1.57 -5.72 -5.73
CA GLU A 25 1.69 -5.12 -7.05
C GLU A 25 2.25 -3.71 -6.90
N LEU A 26 3.38 -3.47 -7.55
CA LEU A 26 4.01 -2.15 -7.56
C LEU A 26 3.67 -1.45 -8.87
N ARG A 27 3.14 -0.24 -8.77
CA ARG A 27 2.78 0.56 -9.93
C ARG A 27 3.44 1.92 -9.87
N THR A 28 3.81 2.42 -11.04
CA THR A 28 4.29 3.79 -11.20
C THR A 28 3.17 4.60 -11.84
N VAL A 29 2.73 5.64 -11.15
CA VAL A 29 1.64 6.51 -11.61
C VAL A 29 2.11 7.94 -11.67
N GLU A 30 1.43 8.76 -12.49
CA GLU A 30 1.71 10.18 -12.57
C GLU A 30 1.32 10.87 -11.26
N ASP A 31 2.20 11.75 -10.77
CA ASP A 31 1.94 12.50 -9.55
C ASP A 31 0.99 13.66 -9.85
N LYS A 32 -0.18 13.66 -9.20
CA LYS A 32 -1.20 14.70 -9.41
C LYS A 32 -0.74 16.09 -9.01
N TYR A 33 0.16 16.17 -8.04
CA TYR A 33 0.62 17.45 -7.48
C TYR A 33 1.87 17.99 -8.17
N ASN A 34 2.59 17.14 -8.91
CA ASN A 34 3.83 17.49 -9.59
C ASN A 34 3.78 16.99 -11.03
N PRO A 35 3.16 17.76 -11.95
CA PRO A 35 3.07 17.34 -13.36
C PRO A 35 4.43 17.01 -13.95
N GLY A 36 4.51 15.93 -14.69
CA GLY A 36 5.75 15.44 -15.29
C GLY A 36 6.58 14.55 -14.37
N GLN A 37 6.19 14.38 -13.12
CA GLN A 37 6.83 13.45 -12.20
C GLN A 37 5.94 12.24 -11.95
N THR A 38 6.58 11.13 -11.54
CA THR A 38 5.88 9.89 -11.23
C THR A 38 6.12 9.52 -9.78
N ARG A 39 5.24 8.68 -9.24
CA ARG A 39 5.41 8.11 -7.90
C ARG A 39 5.07 6.64 -7.94
N ASP A 40 5.65 5.88 -7.01
CA ASP A 40 5.35 4.47 -6.86
C ASP A 40 4.19 4.28 -5.89
N VAL A 41 3.30 3.36 -6.26
CA VAL A 41 2.15 2.96 -5.44
C VAL A 41 2.22 1.46 -5.26
N LEU A 42 2.12 0.99 -4.03
CA LEU A 42 2.08 -0.43 -3.72
C LEU A 42 0.63 -0.83 -3.41
N ILE A 43 0.16 -1.86 -4.09
CA ILE A 43 -1.16 -2.43 -3.88
C ILE A 43 -1.00 -3.83 -3.28
N MET A 44 -1.65 -4.06 -2.15
CA MET A 44 -1.71 -5.37 -1.54
C MET A 44 -3.00 -6.08 -1.99
N HIS A 45 -2.84 -7.23 -2.64
CA HIS A 45 -3.98 -8.08 -2.97
C HIS A 45 -4.26 -8.96 -1.77
N THR A 46 -5.39 -8.76 -1.13
CA THR A 46 -5.74 -9.39 0.14
C THR A 46 -7.01 -10.21 0.03
N ASP A 47 -7.31 -10.94 1.11
CA ASP A 47 -8.56 -11.68 1.25
C ASP A 47 -9.81 -10.77 1.19
N LYS A 48 -9.64 -9.47 1.40
CA LYS A 48 -10.73 -8.47 1.36
C LYS A 48 -10.65 -7.56 0.15
N GLY A 49 -9.85 -7.93 -0.85
CA GLY A 49 -9.68 -7.18 -2.08
C GLY A 49 -8.36 -6.44 -2.15
N ALA A 50 -8.23 -5.55 -3.13
CA ALA A 50 -7.03 -4.77 -3.35
C ALA A 50 -7.03 -3.55 -2.43
N ILE A 51 -5.96 -3.39 -1.64
CA ILE A 51 -5.82 -2.35 -0.63
C ILE A 51 -4.52 -1.58 -0.89
N TYR A 52 -4.58 -0.27 -0.82
CA TYR A 52 -3.38 0.57 -0.93
C TYR A 52 -2.50 0.42 0.30
N ALA A 53 -1.22 0.15 0.07
CA ALA A 53 -0.21 0.20 1.12
C ALA A 53 0.25 1.64 1.34
N THR A 54 1.12 1.84 2.32
CA THR A 54 1.64 3.18 2.63
C THR A 54 2.73 3.60 1.64
N SER A 55 3.01 4.91 1.61
CA SER A 55 4.10 5.44 0.77
C SER A 55 5.45 4.85 1.16
N ALA A 56 5.70 4.66 2.45
CA ALA A 56 6.94 4.06 2.93
C ALA A 56 7.08 2.61 2.44
N MET A 57 5.99 1.85 2.44
CA MET A 57 5.98 0.47 1.93
C MET A 57 6.23 0.44 0.41
N ALA A 58 5.63 1.37 -0.32
CA ALA A 58 5.84 1.49 -1.76
C ALA A 58 7.31 1.78 -2.08
N LYS A 59 7.93 2.67 -1.32
CA LYS A 59 9.34 3.00 -1.49
C LYS A 59 10.24 1.80 -1.20
N ALA A 60 9.96 1.08 -0.13
CA ALA A 60 10.73 -0.12 0.22
C ALA A 60 10.59 -1.21 -0.86
N ALA A 61 9.38 -1.41 -1.40
CA ALA A 61 9.14 -2.37 -2.46
C ALA A 61 9.85 -1.98 -3.76
N ALA A 62 9.91 -0.69 -4.07
CA ALA A 62 10.61 -0.20 -5.24
C ALA A 62 12.12 -0.44 -5.13
N GLU A 63 12.68 -0.41 -3.93
CA GLU A 63 14.09 -0.69 -3.69
C GLU A 63 14.39 -2.18 -3.74
N ASP A 64 13.52 -3.02 -3.18
CA ASP A 64 13.69 -4.48 -3.16
C ASP A 64 12.33 -5.16 -3.07
N MET A 65 11.75 -5.45 -4.24
CA MET A 65 10.43 -6.07 -4.32
C MET A 65 10.46 -7.51 -3.79
N ALA A 66 11.52 -8.24 -4.01
CA ALA A 66 11.63 -9.63 -3.54
C ALA A 66 11.60 -9.69 -2.01
N ASP A 67 12.28 -8.75 -1.34
CA ASP A 67 12.27 -8.66 0.11
C ASP A 67 10.87 -8.27 0.63
N ALA A 68 10.23 -7.30 -0.02
CA ALA A 68 8.88 -6.89 0.35
C ALA A 68 7.90 -8.05 0.26
N GLU A 69 7.97 -8.83 -0.82
CA GLU A 69 7.12 -10.01 -1.00
C GLU A 69 7.39 -11.06 0.08
N LYS A 70 8.65 -11.29 0.39
CA LYS A 70 9.04 -12.24 1.43
C LYS A 70 8.51 -11.84 2.80
N CYS A 71 8.51 -10.55 3.11
CA CYS A 71 8.06 -10.02 4.39
C CYS A 71 6.54 -10.00 4.55
N LEU A 72 5.80 -9.84 3.45
CA LEU A 72 4.37 -9.55 3.50
C LEU A 72 3.46 -10.68 3.00
N ILE A 73 3.86 -11.38 1.94
CA ILE A 73 2.99 -12.42 1.35
C ILE A 73 2.79 -13.57 2.33
N GLY A 74 1.53 -13.95 2.52
CA GLY A 74 1.13 -14.98 3.48
C GLY A 74 0.95 -14.47 4.90
N LYS A 75 1.22 -13.18 5.14
CA LYS A 75 1.08 -12.58 6.47
C LYS A 75 -0.25 -11.88 6.60
N THR A 76 -0.73 -11.79 7.83
CA THR A 76 -1.90 -10.99 8.17
C THR A 76 -1.41 -9.69 8.79
N VAL A 77 -1.92 -8.57 8.28
CA VAL A 77 -1.59 -7.24 8.78
C VAL A 77 -2.85 -6.55 9.29
N ILE A 78 -2.67 -5.69 10.28
CA ILE A 78 -3.75 -4.84 10.78
C ILE A 78 -3.43 -3.40 10.46
N ALA A 79 -4.43 -2.68 9.91
CA ALA A 79 -4.28 -1.26 9.62
C ALA A 79 -4.45 -0.47 10.90
N SER A 80 -3.50 0.39 11.19
CA SER A 80 -3.48 1.23 12.39
C SER A 80 -3.22 2.67 12.00
N GLU A 81 -3.48 3.57 12.93
CA GLU A 81 -3.27 5.00 12.73
C GLU A 81 -2.33 5.51 13.81
N TYR A 82 -1.42 6.39 13.43
CA TYR A 82 -0.56 7.06 14.39
C TYR A 82 -0.43 8.55 14.04
N TYR A 83 -0.22 9.38 15.05
CA TYR A 83 -0.02 10.81 14.85
C TYR A 83 1.45 11.11 14.54
N ASN A 84 1.67 11.78 13.42
CA ASN A 84 3.02 12.19 13.02
C ASN A 84 3.19 13.67 13.35
N THR A 85 4.07 13.96 14.33
CA THR A 85 4.28 15.32 14.81
C THR A 85 4.96 16.21 13.78
N ARG A 86 5.82 15.62 12.93
CA ARG A 86 6.52 16.36 11.87
C ARG A 86 5.54 16.89 10.84
N LEU A 87 4.58 16.06 10.42
CA LEU A 87 3.59 16.42 9.41
C LEU A 87 2.31 16.99 10.02
N ASN A 88 2.19 16.95 11.35
CA ASN A 88 1.04 17.43 12.10
C ASN A 88 -0.27 16.83 11.61
N ARG A 89 -0.27 15.51 11.38
CA ARG A 89 -1.45 14.77 10.92
C ARG A 89 -1.32 13.29 11.27
N ASN A 90 -2.46 12.58 11.21
CA ASN A 90 -2.48 11.13 11.39
C ASN A 90 -2.07 10.43 10.09
N LEU A 91 -1.25 9.40 10.24
CA LEU A 91 -0.81 8.54 9.14
C LEU A 91 -1.20 7.10 9.42
N ILE A 92 -1.37 6.34 8.35
CA ILE A 92 -1.71 4.93 8.42
C ILE A 92 -0.42 4.11 8.43
N THR A 93 -0.40 3.05 9.24
CA THR A 93 0.65 2.05 9.24
C THR A 93 0.01 0.67 9.28
N PHE A 94 0.78 -0.35 8.89
CA PHE A 94 0.35 -1.75 8.96
C PHE A 94 1.29 -2.49 9.90
N ASN A 95 0.71 -3.25 10.82
CA ASN A 95 1.47 -4.09 11.75
C ASN A 95 1.20 -5.55 11.41
N ILE A 96 2.27 -6.34 11.31
CA ILE A 96 2.15 -7.78 11.08
C ILE A 96 1.71 -8.44 12.39
N ILE A 97 0.69 -9.26 12.29
CA ILE A 97 0.15 -9.98 13.44
C ILE A 97 0.81 -11.35 13.55
#